data_29b636b1227b2311283a929460417462
#
_entry.id   29b636b1227b2311283a929460417462
#
_cell.length_a   1.000
_cell.length_b   1.000
_cell.length_c   1.000
_cell.angle_alpha   90.00
_cell.angle_beta   90.00
_cell.angle_gamma   90.00
#
_symmetry.space_group_name_H-M   'P 1'
#
loop_
_entity.id
_entity.type
_entity.pdbx_description
1 polymer ?
#
loop_
_entity_poly.entity_id
_entity_poly.type
_entity_poly.pdbx_seq_one_letter_code
_entity_poly.pdbx_strand_id
1 'polypeptide(L)'
;KDGKKIAEASGVQGTIKVPGVKAWTAETPYLYKAFITLKNKQGVSEVIPQKIGFRNVEIKNAQLLVNGKPVLIKGANRHEIDPDGGYVVSVERMIQDIKIMKQLNINAVRTCHYPDDPRWYDLCDEYGIYVTAEANLESHGMGYDEKSLAKFPEYLQTHVERNEGNVKTFINHPSIIVWSLGNECGYGINFEKTYDWVKAYDQTRPVQYERGGYDSKTDIHCPMYIDYEESEKYCKSDGVKPYIQCEYAHAMGNSEGGFKEYWDLIRKYPKYQGGYIWDFVDQGLRDKSPVTGKEIFTYGGDYGRYPASDYNFNCNGIIAPDRRLNPHAYEIQYWHQNVWIKDLDAVNGAFNIYNENFFKNIDDLHLTATIYANGVKLSTVEIPETKGIAPQTTKMVKSDALKYAIAEAESEHGKEEITVNFAFASDGTEPLVEKGQVMARQQFVINEYQFDKVDTPIAATSTKISGKKGKLQNNSSIEVEETNSYVKVSAKRMSVTIGKKTGMIDYLDVDGEPILKFRESMKPEFWRAPTDNDYGASLQKELKVWKNPVMNLKSFDKSEMKDSIVLTATFEMPEVKAELILRYCINAEGEVSVTEKMTTDKAAK
;
A
#
# COMPACT_ATOMS: atom_id res chain seq x y z
N LYS A 1 -26.00 26.40 -0.68
CA LYS A 1 -26.22 26.11 -2.10
C LYS A 1 -27.34 26.96 -2.71
N ASP A 2 -28.36 27.34 -1.94
CA ASP A 2 -29.60 27.96 -2.46
C ASP A 2 -29.61 29.49 -2.35
N GLY A 3 -28.48 30.11 -1.98
CA GLY A 3 -28.38 31.57 -1.80
C GLY A 3 -29.21 32.12 -0.63
N LYS A 4 -29.81 31.25 0.20
CA LYS A 4 -30.65 31.68 1.32
C LYS A 4 -29.78 32.20 2.44
N LYS A 5 -30.04 33.43 2.90
CA LYS A 5 -29.43 33.98 4.10
C LYS A 5 -29.96 33.24 5.33
N ILE A 6 -29.05 32.72 6.15
CA ILE A 6 -29.35 31.93 7.34
C ILE A 6 -29.08 32.66 8.65
N ALA A 7 -28.16 33.63 8.63
CA ALA A 7 -27.83 34.46 9.80
C ALA A 7 -27.20 35.79 9.37
N GLU A 8 -27.25 36.79 10.25
CA GLU A 8 -26.57 38.08 10.11
C GLU A 8 -26.20 38.62 11.49
N ALA A 9 -25.06 39.26 11.58
CA ALA A 9 -24.66 40.05 12.74
C ALA A 9 -23.97 41.34 12.29
N SER A 10 -23.91 42.32 13.18
CA SER A 10 -23.20 43.57 12.97
C SER A 10 -22.27 43.87 14.14
N GLY A 11 -21.15 44.57 13.89
CA GLY A 11 -20.11 44.87 14.87
C GLY A 11 -18.76 44.27 14.52
N VAL A 12 -17.72 44.62 15.27
CA VAL A 12 -16.35 44.08 15.09
C VAL A 12 -16.12 42.75 15.80
N GLN A 13 -16.97 42.41 16.73
CA GLN A 13 -17.02 41.14 17.45
C GLN A 13 -18.46 40.69 17.64
N GLY A 14 -18.70 39.41 17.57
CA GLY A 14 -20.04 38.85 17.80
C GLY A 14 -20.08 37.34 17.71
N THR A 15 -21.12 36.75 18.28
CA THR A 15 -21.45 35.34 18.18
C THR A 15 -22.77 35.20 17.43
N ILE A 16 -22.80 34.37 16.41
CA ILE A 16 -24.03 34.07 15.68
C ILE A 16 -24.41 32.61 15.97
N LYS A 17 -25.63 32.40 16.44
CA LYS A 17 -26.18 31.05 16.56
C LYS A 17 -26.85 30.66 15.24
N VAL A 18 -26.36 29.59 14.62
CA VAL A 18 -26.93 29.05 13.37
C VAL A 18 -27.51 27.65 13.67
N PRO A 19 -28.84 27.54 13.86
CA PRO A 19 -29.46 26.26 14.16
C PRO A 19 -29.55 25.36 12.93
N GLY A 20 -29.49 24.04 13.13
CA GLY A 20 -29.70 23.05 12.07
C GLY A 20 -28.61 23.05 10.97
N VAL A 21 -27.37 23.40 11.33
CA VAL A 21 -26.25 23.38 10.39
C VAL A 21 -25.98 21.97 9.86
N LYS A 22 -25.66 21.86 8.57
CA LYS A 22 -25.05 20.67 8.01
C LYS A 22 -23.58 20.68 8.37
N ALA A 23 -23.15 19.65 9.09
CA ALA A 23 -21.76 19.53 9.51
C ALA A 23 -20.86 19.20 8.32
N TRP A 24 -19.62 19.71 8.37
CA TRP A 24 -18.56 19.38 7.43
C TRP A 24 -17.86 18.09 7.86
N THR A 25 -17.61 17.19 6.91
CA THR A 25 -16.73 16.02 7.05
C THR A 25 -16.00 15.78 5.75
N ALA A 26 -14.92 14.98 5.73
CA ALA A 26 -14.29 14.60 4.47
C ALA A 26 -15.22 13.80 3.53
N GLU A 27 -16.17 13.04 4.08
CA GLU A 27 -17.16 12.29 3.29
C GLU A 27 -18.31 13.19 2.78
N THR A 28 -18.61 14.26 3.51
CA THR A 28 -19.71 15.18 3.19
C THR A 28 -19.26 16.65 3.41
N PRO A 29 -18.42 17.21 2.53
CA PRO A 29 -17.79 18.50 2.71
C PRO A 29 -18.75 19.66 2.44
N TYR A 30 -19.62 19.95 3.41
CA TYR A 30 -20.61 21.01 3.27
C TYR A 30 -20.06 22.34 3.76
N LEU A 31 -19.99 23.34 2.85
CA LEU A 31 -19.50 24.68 3.15
C LEU A 31 -20.63 25.73 3.05
N TYR A 32 -20.66 26.60 4.02
CA TYR A 32 -21.45 27.84 3.99
C TYR A 32 -20.57 29.00 3.45
N LYS A 33 -21.22 30.05 2.93
CA LYS A 33 -20.53 31.29 2.53
C LYS A 33 -20.87 32.39 3.52
N ALA A 34 -19.87 33.00 4.14
CA ALA A 34 -19.99 34.22 4.89
C ALA A 34 -19.47 35.38 4.04
N PHE A 35 -20.15 36.53 4.14
CA PHE A 35 -19.71 37.77 3.53
C PHE A 35 -19.44 38.77 4.66
N ILE A 36 -18.17 39.08 4.90
CA ILE A 36 -17.74 40.08 5.87
C ILE A 36 -17.75 41.42 5.13
N THR A 37 -18.69 42.31 5.51
CA THR A 37 -18.90 43.55 4.80
C THR A 37 -18.42 44.73 5.63
N LEU A 38 -17.40 45.40 5.15
CA LEU A 38 -16.95 46.68 5.72
C LEU A 38 -17.79 47.83 5.15
N LYS A 39 -18.35 48.62 6.04
CA LYS A 39 -19.16 49.82 5.67
C LYS A 39 -18.54 51.08 6.26
N ASN A 40 -18.53 52.14 5.51
CA ASN A 40 -18.19 53.49 5.94
C ASN A 40 -19.39 54.43 5.77
N LYS A 41 -19.20 55.74 5.98
CA LYS A 41 -20.25 56.75 5.83
C LYS A 41 -20.77 56.86 4.39
N GLN A 42 -19.99 56.46 3.40
CA GLN A 42 -20.34 56.49 1.96
C GLN A 42 -21.03 55.19 1.50
N GLY A 43 -21.12 54.18 2.35
CA GLY A 43 -21.72 52.89 2.05
C GLY A 43 -20.77 51.71 2.22
N VAL A 44 -20.95 50.66 1.41
CA VAL A 44 -20.06 49.50 1.41
C VAL A 44 -18.73 49.84 0.79
N SER A 45 -17.63 49.63 1.51
CA SER A 45 -16.27 49.82 1.03
C SER A 45 -15.55 48.55 0.64
N GLU A 46 -15.89 47.42 1.28
CA GLU A 46 -15.26 46.13 0.98
C GLU A 46 -16.19 44.96 1.36
N VAL A 47 -16.10 43.87 0.61
CA VAL A 47 -16.78 42.61 0.94
C VAL A 47 -15.77 41.47 0.83
N ILE A 48 -15.51 40.79 1.94
CA ILE A 48 -14.61 39.64 2.01
C ILE A 48 -15.45 38.36 2.07
N PRO A 49 -15.44 37.53 1.02
CA PRO A 49 -16.08 36.22 1.05
C PRO A 49 -15.23 35.22 1.82
N GLN A 50 -15.87 34.43 2.71
CA GLN A 50 -15.21 33.36 3.45
C GLN A 50 -16.05 32.10 3.37
N LYS A 51 -15.44 30.94 3.05
CA LYS A 51 -16.05 29.62 3.19
C LYS A 51 -15.97 29.18 4.64
N ILE A 52 -17.05 28.59 5.17
CA ILE A 52 -17.14 28.15 6.57
C ILE A 52 -17.70 26.72 6.59
N GLY A 53 -16.96 25.81 7.20
CA GLY A 53 -17.42 24.47 7.53
C GLY A 53 -17.63 24.31 9.06
N PHE A 54 -18.77 23.81 9.48
CA PHE A 54 -19.06 23.55 10.89
C PHE A 54 -18.70 22.11 11.22
N ARG A 55 -17.78 21.91 12.15
CA ARG A 55 -17.40 20.58 12.66
C ARG A 55 -16.91 20.68 14.10
N ASN A 56 -16.94 19.55 14.81
CA ASN A 56 -16.27 19.36 16.08
C ASN A 56 -15.14 18.34 15.93
N VAL A 57 -14.00 18.57 16.58
CA VAL A 57 -12.88 17.62 16.66
C VAL A 57 -12.55 17.42 18.13
N GLU A 58 -12.49 16.19 18.59
CA GLU A 58 -12.19 15.87 19.98
C GLU A 58 -11.45 14.55 20.11
N ILE A 59 -10.74 14.35 21.20
CA ILE A 59 -10.19 13.05 21.59
C ILE A 59 -11.00 12.50 22.74
N LYS A 60 -11.51 11.28 22.57
CA LYS A 60 -12.30 10.59 23.59
C LYS A 60 -12.07 9.10 23.51
N ASN A 61 -11.89 8.44 24.66
CA ASN A 61 -11.66 6.99 24.75
C ASN A 61 -10.49 6.52 23.86
N ALA A 62 -9.37 7.26 23.90
CA ALA A 62 -8.19 7.03 23.04
C ALA A 62 -8.50 7.00 21.54
N GLN A 63 -9.47 7.79 21.09
CA GLN A 63 -9.83 7.93 19.67
C GLN A 63 -9.98 9.41 19.29
N LEU A 64 -9.52 9.75 18.09
CA LEU A 64 -9.78 11.02 17.43
C LEU A 64 -11.17 10.96 16.79
N LEU A 65 -12.04 11.88 17.19
CA LEU A 65 -13.41 11.95 16.70
C LEU A 65 -13.63 13.23 15.89
N VAL A 66 -14.32 13.09 14.77
CA VAL A 66 -14.89 14.22 14.02
C VAL A 66 -16.41 14.12 14.13
N ASN A 67 -17.06 15.19 14.59
CA ASN A 67 -18.50 15.21 14.82
C ASN A 67 -19.01 14.01 15.64
N GLY A 68 -18.22 13.60 16.64
CA GLY A 68 -18.54 12.49 17.54
C GLY A 68 -18.36 11.08 16.96
N LYS A 69 -17.74 10.94 15.77
CA LYS A 69 -17.44 9.64 15.14
C LYS A 69 -15.94 9.38 15.09
N PRO A 70 -15.46 8.18 15.42
CA PRO A 70 -14.03 7.83 15.41
C PRO A 70 -13.57 7.53 13.98
N VAL A 71 -13.13 8.56 13.27
CA VAL A 71 -12.71 8.44 11.87
C VAL A 71 -11.44 7.62 11.71
N LEU A 72 -11.31 6.92 10.57
CA LEU A 72 -10.06 6.29 10.15
C LEU A 72 -9.26 7.26 9.26
N ILE A 73 -7.97 7.37 9.54
CA ILE A 73 -7.02 8.17 8.76
C ILE A 73 -6.41 7.28 7.69
N LYS A 74 -6.95 7.35 6.49
CA LYS A 74 -6.45 6.74 5.26
C LYS A 74 -5.56 7.77 4.56
N GLY A 75 -4.40 8.04 5.18
CA GLY A 75 -3.61 9.22 4.90
C GLY A 75 -2.37 8.98 4.03
N ALA A 76 -1.86 10.08 3.46
CA ALA A 76 -0.56 10.16 2.84
C ALA A 76 0.15 11.46 3.25
N ASN A 77 1.47 11.41 3.37
CA ASN A 77 2.31 12.59 3.50
C ASN A 77 2.43 13.25 2.11
N ARG A 78 2.28 14.56 2.03
CA ARG A 78 2.36 15.27 0.76
C ARG A 78 3.41 16.37 0.81
N HIS A 79 4.49 16.19 0.05
CA HIS A 79 5.35 17.29 -0.35
C HIS A 79 4.67 18.10 -1.46
N GLU A 80 4.76 19.43 -1.38
CA GLU A 80 4.20 20.32 -2.38
C GLU A 80 5.21 20.50 -3.52
N ILE A 81 5.13 19.63 -4.53
CA ILE A 81 6.09 19.62 -5.64
C ILE A 81 5.42 19.25 -6.98
N ASP A 82 5.91 19.90 -8.04
CA ASP A 82 5.55 19.68 -9.44
C ASP A 82 6.83 19.33 -10.24
N PRO A 83 6.81 18.35 -11.15
CA PRO A 83 7.99 17.98 -11.91
C PRO A 83 8.51 19.08 -12.84
N ASP A 84 7.65 20.01 -13.23
CA ASP A 84 7.98 21.12 -14.14
C ASP A 84 8.16 22.45 -13.41
N GLY A 85 7.43 22.65 -12.31
CA GLY A 85 7.40 23.89 -11.53
C GLY A 85 8.21 23.87 -10.23
N GLY A 86 8.74 22.71 -9.82
CA GLY A 86 9.39 22.55 -8.52
C GLY A 86 8.39 22.80 -7.38
N TYR A 87 8.71 23.70 -6.45
CA TYR A 87 7.82 24.08 -5.33
C TYR A 87 6.68 25.05 -5.73
N VAL A 88 6.51 25.37 -7.02
CA VAL A 88 5.39 26.16 -7.51
C VAL A 88 4.38 25.23 -8.16
N VAL A 89 3.33 24.92 -7.41
CA VAL A 89 2.28 23.98 -7.84
C VAL A 89 1.04 24.73 -8.28
N SER A 90 0.51 24.44 -9.47
CA SER A 90 -0.71 25.06 -9.97
C SER A 90 -1.96 24.53 -9.28
N VAL A 91 -3.05 25.29 -9.33
CA VAL A 91 -4.37 24.84 -8.80
C VAL A 91 -4.85 23.58 -9.51
N GLU A 92 -4.63 23.49 -10.82
CA GLU A 92 -5.00 22.33 -11.64
C GLU A 92 -4.24 21.08 -11.19
N ARG A 93 -2.95 21.22 -10.83
CA ARG A 93 -2.15 20.13 -10.29
C ARG A 93 -2.62 19.71 -8.89
N MET A 94 -2.95 20.66 -8.03
CA MET A 94 -3.54 20.37 -6.71
C MET A 94 -4.86 19.62 -6.84
N ILE A 95 -5.73 20.02 -7.77
CA ILE A 95 -6.99 19.33 -8.06
C ILE A 95 -6.72 17.91 -8.59
N GLN A 96 -5.72 17.73 -9.45
CA GLN A 96 -5.30 16.40 -9.93
C GLN A 96 -4.84 15.52 -8.78
N ASP A 97 -4.05 16.06 -7.84
CA ASP A 97 -3.59 15.33 -6.66
C ASP A 97 -4.80 14.86 -5.82
N ILE A 98 -5.76 15.73 -5.54
CA ILE A 98 -7.00 15.37 -4.81
C ILE A 98 -7.82 14.33 -5.58
N LYS A 99 -7.93 14.46 -6.91
CA LYS A 99 -8.62 13.46 -7.74
C LYS A 99 -7.99 12.08 -7.59
N ILE A 100 -6.66 11.99 -7.61
CA ILE A 100 -5.93 10.73 -7.40
C ILE A 100 -6.11 10.21 -5.97
N MET A 101 -6.05 11.09 -4.97
CA MET A 101 -6.34 10.70 -3.59
C MET A 101 -7.71 10.05 -3.45
N LYS A 102 -8.75 10.65 -4.02
CA LYS A 102 -10.10 10.07 -4.03
C LYS A 102 -10.14 8.73 -4.78
N GLN A 103 -9.46 8.62 -5.92
CA GLN A 103 -9.33 7.37 -6.67
C GLN A 103 -8.70 6.26 -5.83
N LEU A 104 -7.74 6.60 -4.97
CA LEU A 104 -7.03 5.66 -4.10
C LEU A 104 -7.69 5.51 -2.71
N ASN A 105 -8.88 6.08 -2.49
CA ASN A 105 -9.57 6.11 -1.20
C ASN A 105 -8.75 6.78 -0.07
N ILE A 106 -7.82 7.65 -0.42
CA ILE A 106 -7.08 8.48 0.55
C ILE A 106 -7.99 9.63 0.99
N ASN A 107 -8.20 9.76 2.30
CA ASN A 107 -9.09 10.77 2.88
C ASN A 107 -8.38 11.81 3.73
N ALA A 108 -7.05 11.69 3.89
CA ALA A 108 -6.28 12.57 4.77
C ALA A 108 -4.90 12.86 4.19
N VAL A 109 -4.38 14.05 4.50
CA VAL A 109 -3.02 14.50 4.14
C VAL A 109 -2.33 15.08 5.36
N ARG A 110 -1.04 14.75 5.57
CA ARG A 110 -0.13 15.55 6.38
C ARG A 110 0.72 16.41 5.46
N THR A 111 0.72 17.71 5.68
CA THR A 111 1.54 18.66 4.91
C THR A 111 2.98 18.58 5.39
N CYS A 112 3.76 17.70 4.79
CA CYS A 112 5.11 17.42 5.22
C CYS A 112 6.13 18.30 4.49
N HIS A 113 7.07 18.98 5.11
CA HIS A 113 7.16 19.26 6.55
C HIS A 113 7.08 20.78 6.70
N TYR A 114 6.04 21.37 6.12
CA TYR A 114 5.82 22.81 6.03
C TYR A 114 4.36 23.10 5.62
N PRO A 115 3.85 24.31 5.85
CA PRO A 115 2.56 24.73 5.31
C PRO A 115 2.58 24.75 3.78
N ASP A 116 1.58 24.13 3.14
CA ASP A 116 1.36 24.19 1.70
C ASP A 116 0.80 25.55 1.26
N ASP A 117 0.67 25.78 -0.05
CA ASP A 117 -0.02 26.95 -0.63
C ASP A 117 -1.42 27.09 -0.01
N PRO A 118 -1.85 28.28 0.41
CA PRO A 118 -3.18 28.51 1.00
C PRO A 118 -4.35 27.94 0.18
N ARG A 119 -4.23 27.91 -1.15
CA ARG A 119 -5.26 27.36 -2.03
C ARG A 119 -5.44 25.85 -1.85
N TRP A 120 -4.39 25.13 -1.40
CA TRP A 120 -4.48 23.71 -1.05
C TRP A 120 -5.52 23.43 0.03
N TYR A 121 -5.52 24.23 1.09
CA TYR A 121 -6.49 24.09 2.18
C TYR A 121 -7.91 24.44 1.74
N ASP A 122 -8.09 25.45 0.89
CA ASP A 122 -9.38 25.75 0.27
C ASP A 122 -9.93 24.57 -0.54
N LEU A 123 -9.08 23.86 -1.27
CA LEU A 123 -9.44 22.68 -2.04
C LEU A 123 -9.74 21.48 -1.15
N CYS A 124 -8.97 21.28 -0.07
CA CYS A 124 -9.26 20.25 0.94
C CYS A 124 -10.61 20.48 1.62
N ASP A 125 -10.94 21.74 1.93
CA ASP A 125 -12.26 22.13 2.46
C ASP A 125 -13.39 21.80 1.48
N GLU A 126 -13.18 22.07 0.19
CA GLU A 126 -14.21 21.93 -0.85
C GLU A 126 -14.43 20.48 -1.25
N TYR A 127 -13.36 19.72 -1.40
CA TYR A 127 -13.42 18.33 -1.91
C TYR A 127 -13.41 17.28 -0.81
N GLY A 128 -13.21 17.65 0.45
CA GLY A 128 -13.30 16.74 1.58
C GLY A 128 -12.04 15.87 1.76
N ILE A 129 -10.95 16.51 2.18
CA ILE A 129 -9.73 15.86 2.64
C ILE A 129 -9.42 16.35 4.06
N TYR A 130 -9.23 15.46 5.01
CA TYR A 130 -8.73 15.82 6.34
C TYR A 130 -7.27 16.27 6.24
N VAL A 131 -6.88 17.28 7.01
CA VAL A 131 -5.51 17.81 7.01
C VAL A 131 -4.93 17.75 8.41
N THR A 132 -3.75 17.16 8.53
CA THR A 132 -2.81 17.43 9.62
C THR A 132 -1.84 18.50 9.11
N ALA A 133 -2.06 19.73 9.57
CA ALA A 133 -1.27 20.89 9.10
C ALA A 133 0.01 21.03 9.93
N GLU A 134 1.17 20.91 9.26
CA GLU A 134 2.45 20.90 9.93
C GLU A 134 3.20 22.23 9.76
N ALA A 135 3.81 22.67 10.85
CA ALA A 135 4.70 23.83 10.82
C ALA A 135 6.06 23.48 10.22
N ASN A 136 6.69 24.46 9.56
CA ASN A 136 7.99 24.24 8.92
C ASN A 136 9.16 24.21 9.91
N LEU A 137 9.16 23.19 10.76
CA LEU A 137 10.23 22.86 11.70
C LEU A 137 10.77 21.48 11.40
N GLU A 138 12.02 21.43 10.96
CA GLU A 138 12.79 20.21 10.84
C GLU A 138 14.27 20.51 11.11
N SER A 139 14.87 19.72 11.97
CA SER A 139 16.31 19.83 12.27
C SER A 139 16.99 18.46 12.40
N HIS A 140 16.53 17.48 11.62
CA HIS A 140 16.98 16.09 11.59
C HIS A 140 18.50 15.97 11.51
N GLY A 141 19.14 16.79 10.69
CA GLY A 141 20.62 16.82 10.55
C GLY A 141 21.39 17.17 11.83
N MET A 142 20.72 17.71 12.86
CA MET A 142 21.31 17.97 14.18
C MET A 142 21.16 16.76 15.14
N GLY A 143 20.47 15.71 14.72
CA GLY A 143 20.15 14.54 15.56
C GLY A 143 19.07 14.83 16.60
N TYR A 144 18.80 13.82 17.41
CA TYR A 144 17.68 13.86 18.38
C TYR A 144 18.11 14.07 19.83
N ASP A 145 19.42 13.98 20.08
CA ASP A 145 20.00 13.99 21.42
C ASP A 145 20.48 15.39 21.85
N GLU A 146 21.68 15.50 22.40
CA GLU A 146 22.21 16.71 23.02
C GLU A 146 22.40 17.89 22.05
N LYS A 147 22.52 17.62 20.74
CA LYS A 147 22.66 18.66 19.70
C LYS A 147 21.33 19.12 19.11
N SER A 148 20.22 18.50 19.53
CA SER A 148 18.90 18.87 19.03
C SER A 148 18.53 20.31 19.38
N LEU A 149 18.11 21.08 18.37
CA LEU A 149 17.69 22.48 18.54
C LEU A 149 16.45 22.61 19.43
N ALA A 150 15.69 21.53 19.64
CA ALA A 150 14.54 21.49 20.53
C ALA A 150 14.90 21.77 22.01
N LYS A 151 16.16 21.54 22.39
CA LYS A 151 16.66 21.66 23.76
C LYS A 151 17.27 23.01 24.09
N PHE A 152 17.62 23.82 23.07
CA PHE A 152 18.31 25.10 23.25
C PHE A 152 17.30 26.25 23.32
N PRO A 153 17.16 26.94 24.49
CA PRO A 153 16.17 28.00 24.68
C PRO A 153 16.25 29.17 23.72
N GLU A 154 17.44 29.44 23.15
CA GLU A 154 17.65 30.48 22.12
C GLU A 154 16.88 30.21 20.83
N TYR A 155 16.46 28.98 20.56
CA TYR A 155 15.60 28.63 19.42
C TYR A 155 14.11 28.61 19.75
N LEU A 156 13.72 28.85 21.01
CA LEU A 156 12.31 28.81 21.44
C LEU A 156 11.42 29.75 20.60
N GLN A 157 11.88 30.97 20.39
CA GLN A 157 11.11 31.97 19.62
C GLN A 157 10.84 31.45 18.21
N THR A 158 11.84 30.89 17.54
CA THR A 158 11.69 30.31 16.20
C THR A 158 10.67 29.17 16.16
N HIS A 159 10.68 28.29 17.15
CA HIS A 159 9.72 27.19 17.23
C HIS A 159 8.28 27.70 17.38
N VAL A 160 8.08 28.67 18.25
CA VAL A 160 6.76 29.29 18.48
C VAL A 160 6.28 30.06 17.25
N GLU A 161 7.12 30.93 16.68
CA GLU A 161 6.72 31.80 15.54
C GLU A 161 6.33 30.99 14.29
N ARG A 162 7.03 29.88 13.99
CA ARG A 162 6.68 29.00 12.85
C ARG A 162 5.31 28.33 13.06
N ASN A 163 5.04 27.87 14.27
CA ASN A 163 3.74 27.33 14.63
C ASN A 163 2.64 28.40 14.69
N GLU A 164 2.96 29.58 15.21
CA GLU A 164 2.07 30.74 15.21
C GLU A 164 1.66 31.11 13.78
N GLY A 165 2.62 31.19 12.86
CA GLY A 165 2.36 31.45 11.46
C GLY A 165 1.42 30.43 10.83
N ASN A 166 1.68 29.14 11.05
CA ASN A 166 0.83 28.05 10.55
C ASN A 166 -0.60 28.16 11.13
N VAL A 167 -0.75 28.21 12.45
CA VAL A 167 -2.05 28.21 13.12
C VAL A 167 -2.86 29.46 12.77
N LYS A 168 -2.27 30.64 12.85
CA LYS A 168 -2.98 31.91 12.59
C LYS A 168 -3.43 32.03 11.14
N THR A 169 -2.64 31.55 10.19
CA THR A 169 -2.99 31.62 8.78
C THR A 169 -4.15 30.68 8.44
N PHE A 170 -4.15 29.46 9.00
CA PHE A 170 -5.04 28.41 8.53
C PHE A 170 -6.15 28.01 9.50
N ILE A 171 -6.32 28.71 10.64
CA ILE A 171 -7.29 28.36 11.68
C ILE A 171 -8.75 28.24 11.19
N ASN A 172 -9.11 28.95 10.11
CA ASN A 172 -10.48 28.97 9.59
C ASN A 172 -10.82 27.78 8.67
N HIS A 173 -9.86 26.93 8.32
CA HIS A 173 -10.10 25.78 7.46
C HIS A 173 -10.71 24.60 8.24
N PRO A 174 -11.93 24.14 7.89
CA PRO A 174 -12.56 23.00 8.55
C PRO A 174 -11.85 21.67 8.26
N SER A 175 -11.14 21.55 7.13
CA SER A 175 -10.35 20.37 6.76
C SER A 175 -9.22 20.09 7.76
N ILE A 176 -8.64 21.11 8.38
CA ILE A 176 -7.59 20.93 9.37
C ILE A 176 -8.22 20.37 10.65
N ILE A 177 -7.87 19.13 10.99
CA ILE A 177 -8.36 18.43 12.17
C ILE A 177 -7.27 18.21 13.22
N VAL A 178 -5.99 18.38 12.88
CA VAL A 178 -4.83 18.24 13.77
C VAL A 178 -3.80 19.30 13.41
N TRP A 179 -3.17 19.92 14.42
CA TRP A 179 -1.95 20.70 14.26
C TRP A 179 -0.74 19.83 14.54
N SER A 180 0.28 19.88 13.67
CA SER A 180 1.56 19.20 13.87
C SER A 180 2.67 20.23 14.07
N LEU A 181 3.43 20.06 15.16
CA LEU A 181 4.40 21.07 15.60
C LEU A 181 5.67 21.11 14.74
N GLY A 182 5.93 20.05 13.99
CA GLY A 182 7.13 19.90 13.15
C GLY A 182 7.53 18.45 12.98
N ASN A 183 8.68 18.23 12.38
CA ASN A 183 9.20 16.91 12.02
C ASN A 183 10.65 16.72 12.51
N GLU A 184 10.94 15.56 13.05
CA GLU A 184 12.27 15.01 13.32
C GLU A 184 13.31 15.98 13.94
N CYS A 185 12.89 16.80 14.87
CA CYS A 185 13.73 17.77 15.55
C CYS A 185 14.30 17.29 16.91
N GLY A 186 14.00 16.05 17.33
CA GLY A 186 14.21 15.62 18.71
C GLY A 186 13.13 16.20 19.65
N TYR A 187 13.27 16.02 20.97
CA TYR A 187 12.32 16.48 21.96
C TYR A 187 12.97 17.36 23.03
N GLY A 188 12.29 18.42 23.42
CA GLY A 188 12.79 19.32 24.44
C GLY A 188 11.85 20.49 24.74
N ILE A 189 12.31 21.38 25.63
CA ILE A 189 11.55 22.49 26.19
C ILE A 189 10.90 23.37 25.12
N ASN A 190 11.51 23.51 23.93
CA ASN A 190 10.98 24.35 22.87
C ASN A 190 9.66 23.78 22.33
N PHE A 191 9.56 22.45 22.13
CA PHE A 191 8.31 21.81 21.71
C PHE A 191 7.26 21.82 22.81
N GLU A 192 7.64 21.66 24.08
CA GLU A 192 6.70 21.76 25.19
C GLU A 192 6.04 23.14 25.26
N LYS A 193 6.84 24.21 25.14
CA LYS A 193 6.34 25.59 25.13
C LYS A 193 5.53 25.91 23.88
N THR A 194 5.93 25.36 22.74
CA THR A 194 5.17 25.53 21.48
C THR A 194 3.81 24.84 21.57
N TYR A 195 3.76 23.62 22.12
CA TYR A 195 2.49 22.94 22.41
C TYR A 195 1.58 23.79 23.30
N ASP A 196 2.12 24.31 24.42
CA ASP A 196 1.36 25.16 25.33
C ASP A 196 0.79 26.40 24.64
N TRP A 197 1.57 27.03 23.75
CA TRP A 197 1.13 28.18 22.98
C TRP A 197 0.00 27.81 22.01
N VAL A 198 0.15 26.73 21.22
CA VAL A 198 -0.88 26.30 20.26
C VAL A 198 -2.18 25.96 20.99
N LYS A 199 -2.11 25.20 22.11
CA LYS A 199 -3.29 24.82 22.90
C LYS A 199 -3.97 26.02 23.55
N ALA A 200 -3.22 27.06 23.92
CA ALA A 200 -3.80 28.29 24.46
C ALA A 200 -4.52 29.10 23.36
N TYR A 201 -4.01 29.06 22.13
CA TYR A 201 -4.56 29.81 21.01
C TYR A 201 -5.75 29.09 20.34
N ASP A 202 -5.63 27.81 20.05
CA ASP A 202 -6.68 26.97 19.46
C ASP A 202 -7.00 25.73 20.35
N GLN A 203 -8.12 25.81 21.06
CA GLN A 203 -8.64 24.71 21.88
C GLN A 203 -9.57 23.77 21.12
N THR A 204 -9.80 24.01 19.83
CA THR A 204 -10.77 23.27 19.01
C THR A 204 -10.16 22.08 18.27
N ARG A 205 -8.84 21.93 18.29
CA ARG A 205 -8.10 20.86 17.62
C ARG A 205 -7.04 20.23 18.52
N PRO A 206 -6.79 18.94 18.38
CA PRO A 206 -5.61 18.30 18.97
C PRO A 206 -4.32 18.77 18.30
N VAL A 207 -3.24 18.61 19.06
CA VAL A 207 -1.87 18.91 18.64
C VAL A 207 -1.04 17.66 18.70
N GLN A 208 -0.27 17.37 17.67
CA GLN A 208 0.65 16.24 17.63
C GLN A 208 2.10 16.68 17.44
N TYR A 209 3.01 15.86 17.96
CA TYR A 209 4.43 15.89 17.64
C TYR A 209 5.03 14.49 17.83
N GLU A 210 5.69 13.96 16.80
CA GLU A 210 6.09 12.54 16.76
C GLU A 210 7.11 12.17 17.86
N ARG A 211 8.08 13.05 18.16
CA ARG A 211 9.05 12.84 19.24
C ARG A 211 8.49 13.09 20.65
N GLY A 212 7.27 13.57 20.74
CA GLY A 212 6.56 13.68 22.01
C GLY A 212 6.19 12.33 22.61
N GLY A 213 6.08 11.28 21.79
CA GLY A 213 5.84 9.91 22.23
C GLY A 213 4.65 9.79 23.18
N TYR A 214 4.94 9.40 24.43
CA TYR A 214 3.93 9.26 25.50
C TYR A 214 3.79 10.52 26.37
N ASP A 215 4.59 11.56 26.14
CA ASP A 215 4.57 12.79 26.91
C ASP A 215 3.22 13.51 26.80
N SER A 216 2.89 14.29 27.84
CA SER A 216 1.64 15.08 27.88
C SER A 216 1.58 16.20 26.86
N LYS A 217 2.70 16.55 26.22
CA LYS A 217 2.81 17.62 25.21
C LYS A 217 2.63 17.12 23.77
N THR A 218 1.89 16.04 23.60
CA THR A 218 1.26 15.61 22.34
C THR A 218 -0.07 14.96 22.65
N ASP A 219 -1.12 15.30 21.92
CA ASP A 219 -2.46 14.73 22.15
C ASP A 219 -2.62 13.36 21.48
N ILE A 220 -1.81 13.06 20.46
CA ILE A 220 -1.86 11.85 19.66
C ILE A 220 -0.52 11.11 19.80
N HIS A 221 -0.54 9.81 19.98
CA HIS A 221 0.64 8.96 19.79
C HIS A 221 0.83 8.73 18.31
N CYS A 222 1.82 9.42 17.72
CA CYS A 222 2.05 9.48 16.27
C CYS A 222 3.49 9.13 15.90
N PRO A 223 3.96 7.92 16.21
CA PRO A 223 5.31 7.50 15.87
C PRO A 223 5.48 7.29 14.36
N MET A 224 6.73 7.03 13.94
CA MET A 224 7.10 6.71 12.56
C MET A 224 7.55 5.26 12.45
N TYR A 225 7.12 4.57 11.38
CA TYR A 225 7.63 3.27 10.93
C TYR A 225 7.64 2.18 12.01
N ILE A 226 6.67 2.20 12.90
CA ILE A 226 6.53 1.16 13.93
C ILE A 226 5.99 -0.11 13.29
N ASP A 227 6.61 -1.24 13.59
CA ASP A 227 6.22 -2.54 13.10
C ASP A 227 4.90 -3.04 13.69
N TYR A 228 4.42 -4.18 13.19
CA TYR A 228 3.12 -4.74 13.57
C TYR A 228 3.06 -5.17 15.04
N GLU A 229 4.15 -5.75 15.57
CA GLU A 229 4.21 -6.27 16.94
C GLU A 229 4.18 -5.15 17.97
N GLU A 230 4.99 -4.13 17.79
CA GLU A 230 5.03 -2.96 18.67
C GLU A 230 3.75 -2.11 18.52
N SER A 231 3.18 -2.01 17.32
CA SER A 231 1.87 -1.38 17.09
C SER A 231 0.76 -2.11 17.85
N GLU A 232 0.71 -3.45 17.75
CA GLU A 232 -0.27 -4.24 18.48
C GLU A 232 -0.07 -4.15 20.01
N LYS A 233 1.16 -4.10 20.47
CA LYS A 233 1.51 -3.94 21.87
C LYS A 233 0.98 -2.61 22.44
N TYR A 234 1.17 -1.49 21.71
CA TYR A 234 0.55 -0.22 22.12
C TYR A 234 -0.98 -0.30 22.16
N CYS A 235 -1.59 -0.93 21.15
CA CYS A 235 -3.04 -1.09 21.10
C CYS A 235 -3.61 -1.87 22.29
N LYS A 236 -2.88 -2.86 22.79
CA LYS A 236 -3.23 -3.69 23.96
C LYS A 236 -2.93 -3.01 25.29
N SER A 237 -2.13 -1.94 25.30
CA SER A 237 -1.77 -1.22 26.52
C SER A 237 -2.93 -0.37 27.06
N ASP A 238 -2.75 0.18 28.24
CA ASP A 238 -3.65 1.17 28.88
C ASP A 238 -3.43 2.61 28.39
N GLY A 239 -2.65 2.79 27.31
CA GLY A 239 -2.41 4.08 26.68
C GLY A 239 -3.70 4.80 26.31
N VAL A 240 -3.80 6.08 26.69
CA VAL A 240 -5.02 6.91 26.58
C VAL A 240 -5.09 7.78 25.34
N LYS A 241 -4.07 7.73 24.47
CA LYS A 241 -4.01 8.53 23.25
C LYS A 241 -4.45 7.74 22.04
N PRO A 242 -5.07 8.37 21.02
CA PRO A 242 -5.23 7.77 19.70
C PRO A 242 -3.87 7.37 19.15
N TYR A 243 -3.81 6.27 18.42
CA TYR A 243 -2.61 5.82 17.72
C TYR A 243 -2.78 6.07 16.21
N ILE A 244 -1.99 6.98 15.67
CA ILE A 244 -2.01 7.37 14.25
C ILE A 244 -0.55 7.58 13.83
N GLN A 245 0.02 6.68 13.06
CA GLN A 245 1.41 6.84 12.61
C GLN A 245 1.52 8.04 11.67
N CYS A 246 2.37 9.01 12.00
CA CYS A 246 2.57 10.16 11.10
C CYS A 246 3.36 9.80 9.86
N GLU A 247 4.11 8.69 9.91
CA GLU A 247 4.75 8.07 8.74
C GLU A 247 4.74 6.55 8.90
N TYR A 248 4.32 5.83 7.86
CA TYR A 248 4.39 4.37 7.78
C TYR A 248 4.40 3.90 6.33
N ALA A 249 4.58 2.58 6.12
CA ALA A 249 4.51 1.94 4.79
C ALA A 249 5.38 2.67 3.74
N HIS A 250 6.69 2.80 4.04
CA HIS A 250 7.68 3.50 3.20
C HIS A 250 7.70 2.94 1.78
N ALA A 251 7.28 3.75 0.80
CA ALA A 251 6.97 3.33 -0.55
C ALA A 251 8.11 3.59 -1.57
N MET A 252 9.36 3.72 -1.12
CA MET A 252 10.51 4.03 -1.94
C MET A 252 10.74 3.01 -3.06
N GLY A 253 10.69 3.47 -4.31
CA GLY A 253 10.95 2.63 -5.48
C GLY A 253 9.98 1.45 -5.61
N ASN A 254 10.49 0.24 -5.73
CA ASN A 254 9.69 -1.00 -5.77
C ASN A 254 9.53 -1.60 -4.36
N SER A 255 9.31 -0.75 -3.39
CA SER A 255 9.05 -1.10 -1.99
C SER A 255 7.55 -1.02 -1.69
N GLU A 256 7.20 -0.85 -0.44
CA GLU A 256 5.87 -0.94 0.13
C GLU A 256 5.29 -2.35 -0.01
N GLY A 257 4.98 -2.93 1.10
CA GLY A 257 4.42 -4.27 1.21
C GLY A 257 3.96 -4.51 2.64
N GLY A 258 3.20 -5.58 2.88
CA GLY A 258 2.63 -5.83 4.19
C GLY A 258 1.61 -4.78 4.62
N PHE A 259 0.98 -4.08 3.69
CA PHE A 259 0.00 -3.03 3.98
C PHE A 259 -1.28 -3.60 4.60
N LYS A 260 -1.61 -4.82 4.21
CA LYS A 260 -2.69 -5.63 4.80
C LYS A 260 -2.55 -5.74 6.32
N GLU A 261 -1.38 -6.07 6.81
CA GLU A 261 -1.12 -6.35 8.22
C GLU A 261 -1.36 -5.10 9.09
N TYR A 262 -1.02 -3.91 8.61
CA TYR A 262 -1.38 -2.65 9.28
C TYR A 262 -2.89 -2.47 9.33
N TRP A 263 -3.60 -2.68 8.21
CA TRP A 263 -5.04 -2.46 8.13
C TRP A 263 -5.86 -3.52 8.86
N ASP A 264 -5.35 -4.74 9.01
CA ASP A 264 -5.92 -5.75 9.91
C ASP A 264 -5.87 -5.28 11.37
N LEU A 265 -4.75 -4.70 11.82
CA LEU A 265 -4.62 -4.14 13.16
C LEU A 265 -5.50 -2.89 13.36
N ILE A 266 -5.54 -1.98 12.39
CA ILE A 266 -6.36 -0.77 12.41
C ILE A 266 -7.84 -1.14 12.57
N ARG A 267 -8.33 -2.12 11.82
CA ARG A 267 -9.72 -2.57 11.93
C ARG A 267 -10.01 -3.40 13.18
N LYS A 268 -8.99 -4.00 13.78
CA LYS A 268 -9.10 -4.80 15.00
C LYS A 268 -9.12 -3.96 16.28
N TYR A 269 -8.35 -2.89 16.33
CA TYR A 269 -8.15 -2.10 17.54
C TYR A 269 -8.66 -0.67 17.36
N PRO A 270 -9.76 -0.28 18.05
CA PRO A 270 -10.36 1.07 17.93
C PRO A 270 -9.39 2.24 18.19
N LYS A 271 -8.36 2.02 19.00
CA LYS A 271 -7.32 3.01 19.30
C LYS A 271 -6.40 3.29 18.12
N TYR A 272 -6.18 2.29 17.23
CA TYR A 272 -5.36 2.43 16.05
C TYR A 272 -6.21 2.95 14.88
N GLN A 273 -6.07 4.22 14.56
CA GLN A 273 -6.95 4.89 13.59
C GLN A 273 -6.31 5.14 12.23
N GLY A 274 -5.20 4.47 11.92
CA GLY A 274 -4.53 4.59 10.62
C GLY A 274 -3.21 5.34 10.69
N GLY A 275 -2.87 6.03 9.60
CA GLY A 275 -1.61 6.76 9.50
C GLY A 275 -1.46 7.45 8.14
N TYR A 276 -0.27 8.03 7.94
CA TYR A 276 0.10 8.72 6.71
C TYR A 276 1.24 7.96 6.02
N ILE A 277 0.99 7.43 4.83
CA ILE A 277 1.99 6.72 4.03
C ILE A 277 3.12 7.68 3.66
N TRP A 278 4.36 7.25 3.73
CA TRP A 278 5.51 7.98 3.24
C TRP A 278 5.88 7.51 1.83
N ASP A 279 5.70 8.29 0.72
CA ASP A 279 4.89 9.51 0.69
C ASP A 279 3.93 9.51 -0.51
N PHE A 280 3.28 10.62 -0.83
CA PHE A 280 2.27 10.68 -1.89
C PHE A 280 2.88 10.67 -3.29
N VAL A 281 3.92 11.48 -3.54
CA VAL A 281 4.46 11.68 -4.90
C VAL A 281 5.98 11.66 -4.92
N ASP A 282 6.55 10.91 -5.85
CA ASP A 282 7.99 10.97 -6.12
C ASP A 282 8.42 12.41 -6.43
N GLN A 283 9.45 12.90 -5.73
CA GLN A 283 9.87 14.30 -5.80
C GLN A 283 10.92 14.53 -6.90
N GLY A 284 10.68 13.98 -8.09
CA GLY A 284 11.57 14.13 -9.25
C GLY A 284 11.19 15.31 -10.13
N LEU A 285 12.20 15.95 -10.72
CA LEU A 285 12.04 17.03 -11.69
C LEU A 285 12.19 16.50 -13.12
N ARG A 286 11.35 16.97 -14.04
CA ARG A 286 11.38 16.53 -15.44
C ARG A 286 12.59 17.07 -16.17
N ASP A 287 13.33 16.18 -16.83
CA ASP A 287 14.48 16.54 -17.67
C ASP A 287 14.68 15.49 -18.76
N LYS A 288 15.72 15.62 -19.54
CA LYS A 288 16.14 14.67 -20.58
C LYS A 288 17.46 14.02 -20.23
N SER A 289 17.52 12.72 -20.35
CA SER A 289 18.77 11.96 -20.18
C SER A 289 19.85 12.51 -21.13
N PRO A 290 21.02 12.90 -20.64
CA PRO A 290 22.12 13.37 -21.47
C PRO A 290 22.70 12.24 -22.35
N VAL A 291 22.43 10.97 -22.02
CA VAL A 291 22.93 9.81 -22.76
C VAL A 291 21.95 9.37 -23.86
N THR A 292 20.66 9.31 -23.55
CA THR A 292 19.64 8.72 -24.44
C THR A 292 18.73 9.75 -25.09
N GLY A 293 18.71 11.01 -24.58
CA GLY A 293 17.76 12.05 -24.98
C GLY A 293 16.30 11.81 -24.58
N LYS A 294 16.01 10.67 -23.91
CA LYS A 294 14.65 10.36 -23.43
C LYS A 294 14.30 11.16 -22.19
N GLU A 295 13.00 11.40 -22.01
CA GLU A 295 12.49 11.99 -20.77
C GLU A 295 12.83 11.12 -19.57
N ILE A 296 13.28 11.77 -18.49
CA ILE A 296 13.58 11.18 -17.19
C ILE A 296 13.11 12.12 -16.08
N PHE A 297 13.06 11.63 -14.86
CA PHE A 297 12.91 12.44 -13.67
C PHE A 297 14.23 12.45 -12.90
N THR A 298 14.71 13.63 -12.57
CA THR A 298 16.00 13.90 -11.96
C THR A 298 15.84 14.41 -10.54
N TYR A 299 16.90 14.30 -9.75
CA TYR A 299 16.92 14.75 -8.36
C TYR A 299 18.34 15.20 -7.95
N GLY A 300 18.57 15.49 -6.67
CA GLY A 300 19.89 15.91 -6.16
C GLY A 300 21.00 14.96 -6.59
N GLY A 301 22.10 15.51 -7.10
CA GLY A 301 23.21 14.80 -7.74
C GLY A 301 23.24 14.95 -9.25
N ASP A 302 22.08 15.01 -9.92
CA ASP A 302 21.99 15.27 -11.36
C ASP A 302 22.34 16.73 -11.71
N TYR A 303 22.16 17.65 -10.76
CA TYR A 303 22.40 19.09 -10.91
C TYR A 303 23.80 19.53 -10.41
N GLY A 304 24.75 18.58 -10.30
CA GLY A 304 26.11 18.81 -9.90
C GLY A 304 26.45 18.31 -8.49
N ARG A 305 27.70 18.54 -8.07
CA ARG A 305 28.22 18.01 -6.80
C ARG A 305 27.57 18.65 -5.56
N TYR A 306 27.09 19.87 -5.69
CA TYR A 306 26.40 20.62 -4.65
C TYR A 306 25.06 21.14 -5.20
N PRO A 307 23.99 21.12 -4.39
CA PRO A 307 23.88 20.62 -3.03
C PRO A 307 24.13 19.10 -2.91
N ALA A 308 24.29 18.60 -1.67
CA ALA A 308 24.42 17.19 -1.36
C ALA A 308 23.22 16.37 -1.91
N SER A 309 23.43 15.08 -2.07
CA SER A 309 22.39 14.17 -2.57
C SER A 309 22.30 12.94 -1.69
N ASP A 310 21.09 12.55 -1.33
CA ASP A 310 20.75 11.26 -0.74
C ASP A 310 20.29 10.25 -1.81
N TYR A 311 20.78 10.42 -3.05
CA TYR A 311 20.41 9.60 -4.20
C TYR A 311 18.90 9.65 -4.47
N ASN A 312 18.25 8.48 -4.67
CA ASN A 312 16.82 8.39 -4.92
C ASN A 312 15.95 8.40 -3.65
N PHE A 313 16.48 8.83 -2.49
CA PHE A 313 15.75 8.80 -1.22
C PHE A 313 14.55 9.77 -1.15
N ASN A 314 14.36 10.61 -2.16
CA ASN A 314 13.20 11.46 -2.37
C ASN A 314 12.16 10.88 -3.35
N CYS A 315 12.35 9.64 -3.82
CA CYS A 315 11.43 8.91 -4.70
C CYS A 315 10.69 7.84 -3.89
N ASN A 316 9.82 8.27 -2.99
CA ASN A 316 9.08 7.42 -2.07
C ASN A 316 7.58 7.39 -2.38
N GLY A 317 7.18 7.89 -3.56
CA GLY A 317 5.81 8.20 -3.89
C GLY A 317 4.92 6.99 -4.14
N ILE A 318 3.67 7.08 -3.67
CA ILE A 318 2.56 6.23 -4.13
C ILE A 318 2.37 6.40 -5.64
N ILE A 319 2.71 7.60 -6.15
CA ILE A 319 2.62 7.97 -7.56
C ILE A 319 3.94 8.57 -8.05
N ALA A 320 4.21 8.40 -9.35
CA ALA A 320 5.34 9.00 -10.03
C ALA A 320 5.23 10.55 -10.11
N PRO A 321 6.31 11.29 -10.42
CA PRO A 321 6.28 12.75 -10.50
C PRO A 321 5.24 13.30 -11.49
N ASP A 322 4.98 12.57 -12.59
CA ASP A 322 3.96 12.91 -13.61
C ASP A 322 2.53 12.45 -13.23
N ARG A 323 2.35 11.96 -12.00
CA ARG A 323 1.09 11.48 -11.41
C ARG A 323 0.60 10.14 -11.95
N ARG A 324 1.43 9.37 -12.64
CA ARG A 324 1.11 7.95 -12.91
C ARG A 324 1.16 7.15 -11.62
N LEU A 325 0.22 6.20 -11.48
CA LEU A 325 0.18 5.30 -10.33
C LEU A 325 1.39 4.36 -10.35
N ASN A 326 2.08 4.24 -9.23
CA ASN A 326 3.06 3.19 -9.00
C ASN A 326 2.34 1.86 -8.66
N PRO A 327 2.98 0.70 -8.81
CA PRO A 327 2.30 -0.60 -8.62
C PRO A 327 1.61 -0.76 -7.26
N HIS A 328 2.22 -0.29 -6.18
CA HIS A 328 1.68 -0.38 -4.82
C HIS A 328 0.43 0.51 -4.57
N ALA A 329 0.17 1.50 -5.43
CA ALA A 329 -1.04 2.32 -5.34
C ALA A 329 -2.34 1.47 -5.39
N TYR A 330 -2.32 0.34 -6.08
CA TYR A 330 -3.49 -0.55 -6.20
C TYR A 330 -3.76 -1.34 -4.91
N GLU A 331 -2.72 -1.70 -4.17
CA GLU A 331 -2.87 -2.30 -2.84
C GLU A 331 -3.43 -1.28 -1.84
N ILE A 332 -2.91 -0.05 -1.86
CA ILE A 332 -3.41 1.07 -1.06
C ILE A 332 -4.89 1.31 -1.34
N GLN A 333 -5.30 1.41 -2.62
CA GLN A 333 -6.70 1.56 -3.01
C GLN A 333 -7.58 0.49 -2.40
N TYR A 334 -7.13 -0.77 -2.42
CA TYR A 334 -7.88 -1.90 -1.90
C TYR A 334 -8.06 -1.81 -0.38
N TRP A 335 -6.97 -1.61 0.37
CA TRP A 335 -7.07 -1.58 1.84
C TRP A 335 -7.70 -0.30 2.39
N HIS A 336 -7.68 0.80 1.63
CA HIS A 336 -8.37 2.05 1.97
C HIS A 336 -9.84 2.07 1.57
N GLN A 337 -10.37 1.07 0.86
CA GLN A 337 -11.78 1.09 0.44
C GLN A 337 -12.75 1.17 1.63
N ASN A 338 -13.92 1.77 1.37
CA ASN A 338 -14.94 2.02 2.40
C ASN A 338 -16.13 1.05 2.32
N VAL A 339 -16.10 0.09 1.41
CA VAL A 339 -17.19 -0.87 1.22
C VAL A 339 -16.60 -2.28 1.09
N TRP A 340 -17.20 -3.22 1.80
CA TRP A 340 -16.71 -4.60 1.87
C TRP A 340 -17.84 -5.59 1.62
N ILE A 341 -17.57 -6.60 0.82
CA ILE A 341 -18.41 -7.80 0.75
C ILE A 341 -17.88 -8.82 1.77
N LYS A 342 -18.77 -9.40 2.54
CA LYS A 342 -18.45 -10.42 3.55
C LYS A 342 -19.37 -11.61 3.42
N ASP A 343 -18.90 -12.77 3.84
CA ASP A 343 -19.73 -13.97 4.04
C ASP A 343 -20.55 -14.38 2.79
N LEU A 344 -19.86 -14.53 1.63
CA LEU A 344 -20.55 -15.00 0.42
C LEU A 344 -21.01 -16.44 0.58
N ASP A 345 -22.34 -16.63 0.54
CA ASP A 345 -23.00 -17.92 0.37
C ASP A 345 -23.31 -18.10 -1.12
N ALA A 346 -22.40 -18.72 -1.85
CA ALA A 346 -22.49 -18.92 -3.30
C ALA A 346 -23.73 -19.75 -3.69
N VAL A 347 -24.08 -20.77 -2.89
CA VAL A 347 -25.22 -21.67 -3.15
C VAL A 347 -26.55 -20.94 -3.14
N ASN A 348 -26.69 -19.96 -2.25
CA ASN A 348 -27.93 -19.17 -2.12
C ASN A 348 -27.84 -17.79 -2.80
N GLY A 349 -26.68 -17.39 -3.35
CA GLY A 349 -26.44 -16.08 -3.93
C GLY A 349 -26.60 -14.96 -2.91
N ALA A 350 -26.26 -15.24 -1.64
CA ALA A 350 -26.41 -14.31 -0.53
C ALA A 350 -25.05 -13.84 0.00
N PHE A 351 -24.96 -12.58 0.40
CA PHE A 351 -23.74 -11.98 0.95
C PHE A 351 -24.07 -10.74 1.78
N ASN A 352 -23.10 -10.31 2.57
CA ASN A 352 -23.21 -9.11 3.39
C ASN A 352 -22.42 -7.95 2.79
N ILE A 353 -23.06 -6.78 2.63
CA ILE A 353 -22.38 -5.52 2.29
C ILE A 353 -22.18 -4.72 3.57
N TYR A 354 -20.94 -4.42 3.91
CA TYR A 354 -20.57 -3.56 5.03
C TYR A 354 -20.14 -2.19 4.51
N ASN A 355 -20.80 -1.11 4.98
CA ASN A 355 -20.43 0.27 4.73
C ASN A 355 -19.50 0.78 5.84
N GLU A 356 -18.22 0.93 5.56
CA GLU A 356 -17.20 1.41 6.51
C GLU A 356 -17.16 2.96 6.63
N ASN A 357 -17.90 3.72 5.80
CA ASN A 357 -18.03 5.15 5.95
C ASN A 357 -18.62 5.50 7.33
N PHE A 358 -18.35 6.70 7.81
CA PHE A 358 -18.85 7.22 9.09
C PHE A 358 -20.04 8.18 8.94
N PHE A 359 -20.21 8.78 7.77
CA PHE A 359 -21.16 9.88 7.57
C PHE A 359 -22.06 9.74 6.35
N LYS A 360 -21.68 8.97 5.31
CA LYS A 360 -22.48 8.82 4.10
C LYS A 360 -22.92 7.39 3.84
N ASN A 361 -24.12 7.25 3.23
CA ASN A 361 -24.55 6.01 2.60
C ASN A 361 -23.68 5.73 1.36
N ILE A 362 -23.85 4.56 0.76
CA ILE A 362 -23.19 4.15 -0.49
C ILE A 362 -24.16 4.20 -1.69
N ASP A 363 -25.13 5.11 -1.64
CA ASP A 363 -26.18 5.25 -2.65
C ASP A 363 -25.67 5.72 -4.02
N ASP A 364 -24.47 6.29 -4.04
CA ASP A 364 -23.72 6.75 -5.20
C ASP A 364 -22.88 5.66 -5.87
N LEU A 365 -22.97 4.41 -5.38
CA LEU A 365 -22.24 3.28 -5.93
C LEU A 365 -23.17 2.26 -6.59
N HIS A 366 -22.72 1.70 -7.72
CA HIS A 366 -23.34 0.57 -8.42
C HIS A 366 -22.50 -0.69 -8.17
N LEU A 367 -23.18 -1.78 -7.80
CA LEU A 367 -22.52 -3.06 -7.55
C LEU A 367 -22.73 -4.00 -8.74
N THR A 368 -21.62 -4.58 -9.20
CA THR A 368 -21.61 -5.70 -10.15
C THR A 368 -20.87 -6.90 -9.56
N ALA A 369 -21.25 -8.10 -9.97
CA ALA A 369 -20.52 -9.33 -9.72
C ALA A 369 -20.16 -9.98 -11.07
N THR A 370 -18.86 -10.18 -11.32
CA THR A 370 -18.37 -10.81 -12.56
C THR A 370 -17.80 -12.19 -12.21
N ILE A 371 -18.25 -13.20 -12.93
CA ILE A 371 -17.84 -14.59 -12.76
C ILE A 371 -16.77 -14.91 -13.80
N TYR A 372 -15.71 -15.60 -13.36
CA TYR A 372 -14.59 -16.06 -14.20
C TYR A 372 -14.37 -17.55 -14.02
N ALA A 373 -13.95 -18.24 -15.09
CA ALA A 373 -13.38 -19.58 -15.06
C ALA A 373 -11.95 -19.51 -15.63
N ASN A 374 -10.95 -20.00 -14.87
CA ASN A 374 -9.52 -19.89 -15.21
C ASN A 374 -9.11 -18.49 -15.72
N GLY A 375 -9.61 -17.43 -15.09
CA GLY A 375 -9.35 -16.06 -15.46
C GLY A 375 -10.12 -15.56 -16.71
N VAL A 376 -10.90 -16.39 -17.38
CA VAL A 376 -11.75 -16.00 -18.51
C VAL A 376 -13.11 -15.57 -18.01
N LYS A 377 -13.53 -14.37 -18.39
CA LYS A 377 -14.84 -13.82 -18.01
C LYS A 377 -15.98 -14.63 -18.65
N LEU A 378 -16.90 -15.12 -17.83
CA LEU A 378 -18.12 -15.82 -18.25
C LEU A 378 -19.32 -14.85 -18.32
N SER A 379 -19.65 -14.21 -17.22
CA SER A 379 -20.84 -13.35 -17.12
C SER A 379 -20.64 -12.20 -16.14
N THR A 380 -21.53 -11.22 -16.19
CA THR A 380 -21.61 -10.12 -15.20
C THR A 380 -23.06 -9.93 -14.79
N VAL A 381 -23.28 -9.85 -13.48
CA VAL A 381 -24.59 -9.63 -12.85
C VAL A 381 -24.62 -8.25 -12.23
N GLU A 382 -25.64 -7.46 -12.55
CA GLU A 382 -25.95 -6.19 -11.87
C GLU A 382 -26.70 -6.47 -10.56
N ILE A 383 -26.29 -5.79 -9.48
CA ILE A 383 -26.89 -5.95 -8.15
C ILE A 383 -27.36 -4.58 -7.63
N PRO A 384 -28.66 -4.28 -7.74
CA PRO A 384 -29.19 -2.94 -7.44
C PRO A 384 -29.39 -2.64 -5.95
N GLU A 385 -29.20 -3.60 -5.04
CA GLU A 385 -29.57 -3.51 -3.62
C GLU A 385 -28.58 -2.72 -2.76
N THR A 386 -27.78 -1.84 -3.33
CA THR A 386 -26.81 -0.97 -2.61
C THR A 386 -27.48 0.22 -1.90
N LYS A 387 -28.73 0.55 -2.25
CA LYS A 387 -29.42 1.72 -1.70
C LYS A 387 -29.76 1.58 -0.22
N GLY A 388 -29.63 2.70 0.51
CA GLY A 388 -30.03 2.83 1.91
C GLY A 388 -29.13 2.11 2.91
N ILE A 389 -27.89 1.72 2.53
CA ILE A 389 -26.94 1.13 3.48
C ILE A 389 -26.25 2.26 4.25
N ALA A 390 -26.69 2.43 5.51
CA ALA A 390 -26.21 3.49 6.38
C ALA A 390 -24.73 3.29 6.78
N PRO A 391 -24.06 4.39 7.19
CA PRO A 391 -22.68 4.33 7.70
C PRO A 391 -22.54 3.33 8.86
N GLN A 392 -21.44 2.60 8.89
CA GLN A 392 -21.09 1.62 9.95
C GLN A 392 -22.15 0.52 10.13
N THR A 393 -22.88 0.17 9.07
CA THR A 393 -23.88 -0.90 9.09
C THR A 393 -23.62 -1.97 8.04
N THR A 394 -24.15 -3.15 8.31
CA THR A 394 -24.13 -4.29 7.38
C THR A 394 -25.54 -4.58 6.89
N LYS A 395 -25.69 -4.81 5.58
CA LYS A 395 -26.94 -5.24 4.96
C LYS A 395 -26.74 -6.57 4.25
N MET A 396 -27.55 -7.55 4.57
CA MET A 396 -27.61 -8.80 3.82
C MET A 396 -28.36 -8.56 2.50
N VAL A 397 -27.76 -9.04 1.41
CA VAL A 397 -28.30 -9.01 0.06
C VAL A 397 -28.44 -10.43 -0.44
N LYS A 398 -29.51 -10.71 -1.19
CA LYS A 398 -29.73 -11.97 -1.88
C LYS A 398 -30.04 -11.67 -3.33
N SER A 399 -29.28 -12.27 -4.25
CA SER A 399 -29.44 -12.12 -5.70
C SER A 399 -29.65 -13.49 -6.35
N ASP A 400 -30.85 -13.76 -6.84
CA ASP A 400 -31.11 -14.98 -7.60
C ASP A 400 -30.32 -15.02 -8.91
N ALA A 401 -30.10 -13.85 -9.54
CA ALA A 401 -29.27 -13.75 -10.74
C ALA A 401 -27.81 -14.19 -10.47
N LEU A 402 -27.22 -13.75 -9.34
CA LEU A 402 -25.90 -14.20 -8.93
C LEU A 402 -25.86 -15.70 -8.64
N LYS A 403 -26.86 -16.21 -7.91
CA LYS A 403 -27.00 -17.64 -7.63
C LYS A 403 -26.98 -18.47 -8.91
N TYR A 404 -27.81 -18.11 -9.89
CA TYR A 404 -27.89 -18.86 -11.15
C TYR A 404 -26.61 -18.75 -11.97
N ALA A 405 -25.98 -17.58 -12.04
CA ALA A 405 -24.73 -17.40 -12.77
C ALA A 405 -23.56 -18.21 -12.17
N ILE A 406 -23.48 -18.32 -10.83
CA ILE A 406 -22.49 -19.18 -10.17
C ILE A 406 -22.80 -20.66 -10.46
N ALA A 407 -24.06 -21.10 -10.32
CA ALA A 407 -24.45 -22.49 -10.55
C ALA A 407 -24.22 -22.93 -12.01
N GLU A 408 -24.44 -22.04 -12.98
CA GLU A 408 -24.12 -22.27 -14.39
C GLU A 408 -22.62 -22.47 -14.59
N ALA A 409 -21.79 -21.56 -14.03
CA ALA A 409 -20.34 -21.66 -14.10
C ALA A 409 -19.83 -22.98 -13.47
N GLU A 410 -20.32 -23.38 -12.31
CA GLU A 410 -19.96 -24.66 -11.68
C GLU A 410 -20.40 -25.88 -12.53
N SER A 411 -21.56 -25.82 -13.18
CA SER A 411 -22.03 -26.91 -14.05
C SER A 411 -21.19 -27.08 -15.31
N GLU A 412 -20.75 -25.98 -15.92
CA GLU A 412 -20.02 -25.99 -17.19
C GLU A 412 -18.51 -26.08 -17.00
N HIS A 413 -17.99 -25.46 -15.91
CA HIS A 413 -16.57 -25.29 -15.64
C HIS A 413 -16.13 -25.86 -14.28
N GLY A 414 -16.86 -26.78 -13.68
CA GLY A 414 -16.64 -27.28 -12.31
C GLY A 414 -15.29 -27.96 -12.04
N LYS A 415 -14.44 -28.15 -13.06
CA LYS A 415 -13.05 -28.62 -12.93
C LYS A 415 -12.02 -27.49 -12.98
N GLU A 416 -12.47 -26.29 -13.28
CA GLU A 416 -11.64 -25.08 -13.42
C GLU A 416 -11.70 -24.26 -12.14
N GLU A 417 -10.74 -23.34 -11.97
CA GLU A 417 -10.87 -22.31 -10.93
C GLU A 417 -12.05 -21.40 -11.29
N ILE A 418 -12.97 -21.24 -10.35
CA ILE A 418 -14.09 -20.31 -10.51
C ILE A 418 -13.97 -19.20 -9.47
N THR A 419 -13.99 -17.95 -9.93
CA THR A 419 -13.97 -16.79 -9.06
C THR A 419 -15.14 -15.85 -9.32
N VAL A 420 -15.61 -15.16 -8.28
CA VAL A 420 -16.59 -14.08 -8.36
C VAL A 420 -15.92 -12.78 -7.91
N ASN A 421 -15.90 -11.79 -8.80
CA ASN A 421 -15.31 -10.48 -8.56
C ASN A 421 -16.43 -9.44 -8.41
N PHE A 422 -16.60 -8.93 -7.19
CA PHE A 422 -17.49 -7.81 -6.91
C PHE A 422 -16.77 -6.49 -7.16
N ALA A 423 -17.49 -5.53 -7.76
CA ALA A 423 -16.99 -4.18 -7.98
C ALA A 423 -18.07 -3.13 -7.69
N PHE A 424 -17.72 -2.16 -6.85
CA PHE A 424 -18.54 -0.98 -6.57
C PHE A 424 -18.04 0.19 -7.40
N ALA A 425 -18.78 0.60 -8.40
CA ALA A 425 -18.44 1.68 -9.31
C ALA A 425 -19.24 2.95 -9.02
N SER A 426 -18.60 4.10 -9.05
CA SER A 426 -19.23 5.42 -8.86
C SER A 426 -20.28 5.73 -9.93
N ASP A 427 -21.36 6.39 -9.55
CA ASP A 427 -22.34 6.96 -10.48
C ASP A 427 -21.91 8.34 -11.05
N GLY A 428 -20.78 8.90 -10.56
CA GLY A 428 -20.21 10.19 -10.97
C GLY A 428 -20.83 11.41 -10.26
N THR A 429 -21.62 11.21 -9.21
CA THR A 429 -22.20 12.33 -8.45
C THR A 429 -21.25 12.93 -7.42
N GLU A 430 -20.25 12.17 -6.96
CA GLU A 430 -19.19 12.68 -6.08
C GLU A 430 -18.20 13.54 -6.88
N PRO A 431 -17.89 14.78 -6.45
CA PRO A 431 -16.91 15.62 -7.12
C PRO A 431 -15.55 14.95 -7.27
N LEU A 432 -14.91 15.10 -8.42
CA LEU A 432 -13.61 14.52 -8.81
C LEU A 432 -13.57 12.98 -8.89
N VAL A 433 -14.71 12.30 -8.76
CA VAL A 433 -14.83 10.86 -8.97
C VAL A 433 -15.61 10.61 -10.26
N GLU A 434 -15.01 9.92 -11.21
CA GLU A 434 -15.63 9.69 -12.52
C GLU A 434 -16.71 8.60 -12.44
N LYS A 435 -17.73 8.74 -13.29
CA LYS A 435 -18.73 7.67 -13.45
C LYS A 435 -18.06 6.40 -13.96
N GLY A 436 -18.34 5.28 -13.29
CA GLY A 436 -17.77 3.97 -13.61
C GLY A 436 -16.40 3.72 -12.95
N GLN A 437 -15.83 4.69 -12.23
CA GLN A 437 -14.62 4.48 -11.44
C GLN A 437 -14.89 3.48 -10.33
N VAL A 438 -14.10 2.40 -10.27
CA VAL A 438 -14.22 1.37 -9.23
C VAL A 438 -13.61 1.90 -7.92
N MET A 439 -14.46 2.05 -6.90
CA MET A 439 -14.09 2.56 -5.58
C MET A 439 -13.81 1.44 -4.57
N ALA A 440 -14.43 0.27 -4.75
CA ALA A 440 -14.18 -0.91 -3.92
C ALA A 440 -14.36 -2.19 -4.74
N ARG A 441 -13.62 -3.22 -4.37
CA ARG A 441 -13.66 -4.53 -5.03
C ARG A 441 -13.38 -5.65 -4.05
N GLN A 442 -13.95 -6.82 -4.30
CA GLN A 442 -13.72 -8.03 -3.52
C GLN A 442 -13.79 -9.25 -4.43
N GLN A 443 -12.86 -10.17 -4.27
CA GLN A 443 -12.89 -11.46 -4.98
C GLN A 443 -13.17 -12.59 -4.00
N PHE A 444 -13.98 -13.55 -4.45
CA PHE A 444 -14.19 -14.83 -3.77
C PHE A 444 -13.85 -15.96 -4.72
N VAL A 445 -13.12 -16.96 -4.22
CA VAL A 445 -12.87 -18.20 -4.93
C VAL A 445 -14.03 -19.16 -4.59
N ILE A 446 -14.73 -19.61 -5.61
CA ILE A 446 -15.82 -20.60 -5.50
C ILE A 446 -15.24 -22.00 -5.66
N ASN A 447 -14.46 -22.19 -6.71
CA ASN A 447 -13.69 -23.40 -6.98
C ASN A 447 -12.20 -23.05 -7.00
N GLU A 448 -11.41 -23.78 -6.19
CA GLU A 448 -9.96 -23.65 -6.18
C GLU A 448 -9.35 -24.23 -7.46
N TYR A 449 -8.29 -23.59 -7.95
CA TYR A 449 -7.48 -24.15 -9.03
C TYR A 449 -6.95 -25.53 -8.63
N GLN A 450 -7.22 -26.53 -9.45
CA GLN A 450 -6.72 -27.90 -9.25
C GLN A 450 -5.39 -28.03 -10.00
N PHE A 451 -4.30 -27.92 -9.26
CA PHE A 451 -3.00 -28.30 -9.82
C PHE A 451 -3.03 -29.78 -10.17
N ASP A 452 -2.60 -30.13 -11.38
CA ASP A 452 -2.40 -31.51 -11.75
C ASP A 452 -1.53 -32.18 -10.69
N LYS A 453 -2.05 -33.24 -10.09
CA LYS A 453 -1.23 -34.05 -9.19
C LYS A 453 -0.11 -34.63 -10.04
N VAL A 454 1.03 -33.95 -10.03
CA VAL A 454 2.26 -34.62 -10.45
C VAL A 454 2.42 -35.79 -9.49
N ASP A 455 2.05 -37.00 -9.94
CA ASP A 455 2.27 -38.22 -9.17
C ASP A 455 3.77 -38.31 -8.89
N THR A 456 4.18 -37.73 -7.78
CA THR A 456 5.53 -37.92 -7.25
C THR A 456 5.52 -39.26 -6.52
N PRO A 457 6.11 -40.31 -7.08
CA PRO A 457 6.29 -41.53 -6.33
C PRO A 457 7.22 -41.27 -5.15
N ILE A 458 6.65 -41.15 -3.95
CA ILE A 458 7.40 -40.94 -2.70
C ILE A 458 7.88 -42.29 -2.19
N ALA A 459 8.46 -43.11 -2.93
CA ALA A 459 9.29 -44.21 -2.42
C ALA A 459 9.99 -44.91 -3.58
N ALA A 460 11.18 -44.49 -3.92
CA ALA A 460 12.08 -45.41 -4.62
C ALA A 460 12.87 -46.19 -3.56
N THR A 461 12.52 -47.43 -3.32
CA THR A 461 13.49 -48.38 -2.80
C THR A 461 14.65 -48.46 -3.77
N SER A 462 15.82 -47.98 -3.36
CA SER A 462 17.04 -48.00 -4.15
C SER A 462 17.47 -49.42 -4.45
N THR A 463 17.24 -49.87 -5.66
CA THR A 463 17.94 -51.02 -6.19
C THR A 463 19.21 -50.53 -6.88
N LYS A 464 20.37 -50.72 -6.27
CA LYS A 464 21.66 -50.52 -6.92
C LYS A 464 21.77 -51.48 -8.11
N ILE A 465 21.72 -50.93 -9.30
CA ILE A 465 22.03 -51.68 -10.51
C ILE A 465 23.44 -51.29 -10.97
N SER A 466 24.37 -52.21 -10.82
CA SER A 466 25.73 -52.08 -11.39
C SER A 466 25.72 -52.26 -12.89
N GLY A 467 26.42 -51.38 -13.57
CA GLY A 467 26.48 -51.13 -14.99
C GLY A 467 26.42 -52.32 -15.96
N LYS A 468 25.65 -52.11 -17.00
CA LYS A 468 25.91 -52.58 -18.37
C LYS A 468 25.06 -51.75 -19.34
N LYS A 469 25.62 -51.38 -20.50
CA LYS A 469 24.88 -50.80 -21.62
C LYS A 469 23.72 -51.72 -21.98
N GLY A 470 22.49 -51.33 -21.67
CA GLY A 470 21.29 -52.05 -22.04
C GLY A 470 20.30 -51.08 -22.69
N LYS A 471 19.90 -51.37 -23.92
CA LYS A 471 18.66 -50.81 -24.49
C LYS A 471 17.51 -51.33 -23.67
N LEU A 472 16.67 -50.40 -23.17
CA LEU A 472 15.39 -50.77 -22.58
C LEU A 472 14.56 -51.58 -23.57
N GLN A 473 14.32 -52.86 -23.29
CA GLN A 473 13.29 -53.66 -23.96
C GLN A 473 11.95 -53.42 -23.22
N ASN A 474 11.35 -52.29 -23.49
CA ASN A 474 9.93 -52.03 -23.27
C ASN A 474 9.50 -50.93 -24.25
N ASN A 475 8.28 -50.99 -24.76
CA ASN A 475 7.63 -50.08 -25.71
C ASN A 475 7.52 -48.63 -25.21
N SER A 476 8.48 -48.11 -24.43
CA SER A 476 8.51 -46.72 -23.97
C SER A 476 9.28 -45.88 -25.02
N SER A 477 8.68 -44.78 -25.40
CA SER A 477 9.23 -43.78 -26.32
C SER A 477 10.34 -42.91 -25.69
N ILE A 478 10.98 -43.37 -24.59
CA ILE A 478 12.04 -42.66 -23.88
C ILE A 478 13.39 -43.28 -24.27
N GLU A 479 14.32 -42.45 -24.76
CA GLU A 479 15.71 -42.83 -25.00
C GLU A 479 16.59 -42.25 -23.90
N VAL A 480 17.49 -43.09 -23.33
CA VAL A 480 18.44 -42.69 -22.31
C VAL A 480 19.86 -42.93 -22.77
N GLU A 481 20.66 -41.89 -22.83
CA GLU A 481 22.10 -41.94 -23.02
C GLU A 481 22.80 -41.60 -21.69
N GLU A 482 23.61 -42.51 -21.18
CA GLU A 482 24.33 -42.33 -19.92
C GLU A 482 25.83 -42.45 -20.13
N THR A 483 26.55 -41.45 -19.67
CA THR A 483 28.03 -41.42 -19.72
C THR A 483 28.58 -41.25 -18.27
N ASN A 484 29.91 -41.16 -18.16
CA ASN A 484 30.54 -40.80 -16.86
C ASN A 484 30.25 -39.36 -16.44
N SER A 485 29.82 -38.49 -17.34
CA SER A 485 29.69 -37.06 -17.12
C SER A 485 28.25 -36.59 -17.04
N TYR A 486 27.31 -37.26 -17.70
CA TYR A 486 25.92 -36.83 -17.77
C TYR A 486 24.95 -38.01 -18.00
N VAL A 487 23.68 -37.73 -17.76
CA VAL A 487 22.54 -38.52 -18.25
C VAL A 487 21.72 -37.63 -19.17
N LYS A 488 21.54 -38.07 -20.43
CA LYS A 488 20.64 -37.44 -21.39
C LYS A 488 19.39 -38.30 -21.56
N VAL A 489 18.25 -37.67 -21.48
CA VAL A 489 16.94 -38.28 -21.66
C VAL A 489 16.24 -37.58 -22.82
N SER A 490 15.78 -38.33 -23.81
CA SER A 490 15.01 -37.81 -24.93
C SER A 490 13.65 -38.49 -25.00
N ALA A 491 12.60 -37.71 -25.17
CA ALA A 491 11.22 -38.17 -25.29
C ALA A 491 10.44 -37.22 -26.20
N LYS A 492 9.72 -37.76 -27.20
CA LYS A 492 8.98 -36.95 -28.20
C LYS A 492 9.87 -35.86 -28.82
N ARG A 493 9.52 -34.58 -28.55
CA ARG A 493 10.15 -33.39 -29.11
C ARG A 493 11.22 -32.78 -28.17
N MET A 494 11.43 -33.36 -26.99
CA MET A 494 12.29 -32.81 -25.96
C MET A 494 13.52 -33.70 -25.70
N SER A 495 14.64 -33.01 -25.38
CA SER A 495 15.87 -33.67 -24.92
C SER A 495 16.45 -32.87 -23.78
N VAL A 496 16.68 -33.54 -22.65
CA VAL A 496 17.26 -32.92 -21.43
C VAL A 496 18.52 -33.67 -21.02
N THR A 497 19.56 -32.91 -20.66
CA THR A 497 20.82 -33.48 -20.14
C THR A 497 21.08 -32.94 -18.73
N ILE A 498 21.27 -33.88 -17.79
CA ILE A 498 21.64 -33.55 -16.40
C ILE A 498 23.08 -33.99 -16.18
N GLY A 499 23.92 -33.05 -15.69
CA GLY A 499 25.32 -33.30 -15.38
C GLY A 499 25.49 -34.12 -14.11
N LYS A 500 26.25 -35.20 -14.14
CA LYS A 500 26.52 -36.02 -12.96
C LYS A 500 27.43 -35.38 -11.93
N LYS A 501 28.20 -34.35 -12.34
CA LYS A 501 29.04 -33.57 -11.44
C LYS A 501 28.37 -32.34 -10.91
N THR A 502 27.43 -31.80 -11.69
CA THR A 502 26.70 -30.56 -11.33
C THR A 502 25.39 -30.89 -10.61
N GLY A 503 24.75 -32.03 -10.94
CA GLY A 503 23.40 -32.34 -10.49
C GLY A 503 22.32 -31.44 -11.13
N MET A 504 22.69 -30.62 -12.14
CA MET A 504 21.86 -29.59 -12.76
C MET A 504 21.46 -29.97 -14.18
N ILE A 505 20.41 -29.33 -14.70
CA ILE A 505 20.09 -29.38 -16.13
C ILE A 505 21.11 -28.53 -16.87
N ASP A 506 22.03 -29.18 -17.57
CA ASP A 506 23.12 -28.53 -18.34
C ASP A 506 22.72 -28.30 -19.81
N TYR A 507 21.67 -28.96 -20.28
CA TYR A 507 21.13 -28.79 -21.62
C TYR A 507 19.65 -29.17 -21.68
N LEU A 508 18.87 -28.39 -22.36
CA LEU A 508 17.47 -28.64 -22.66
C LEU A 508 17.16 -28.12 -24.05
N ASP A 509 16.56 -28.97 -24.90
CA ASP A 509 16.01 -28.57 -26.20
C ASP A 509 14.58 -29.05 -26.41
N VAL A 510 13.86 -28.34 -27.25
CA VAL A 510 12.54 -28.72 -27.79
C VAL A 510 12.61 -28.60 -29.29
N ASP A 511 12.29 -29.67 -30.00
CA ASP A 511 12.43 -29.79 -31.49
C ASP A 511 13.85 -29.51 -32.01
N GLY A 512 14.86 -29.74 -31.18
CA GLY A 512 16.25 -29.46 -31.53
C GLY A 512 16.67 -28.00 -31.32
N GLU A 513 15.76 -27.14 -30.88
CA GLU A 513 16.04 -25.75 -30.53
C GLU A 513 16.46 -25.65 -29.06
N PRO A 514 17.70 -25.21 -28.74
CA PRO A 514 18.17 -25.13 -27.38
C PRO A 514 17.46 -24.02 -26.58
N ILE A 515 16.96 -24.38 -25.40
CA ILE A 515 16.32 -23.45 -24.47
C ILE A 515 17.37 -22.74 -23.62
N LEU A 516 18.45 -23.44 -23.24
CA LEU A 516 19.54 -22.88 -22.46
C LEU A 516 20.66 -22.37 -23.36
N LYS A 517 21.26 -21.24 -22.99
CA LYS A 517 22.46 -20.75 -23.69
C LYS A 517 23.63 -21.70 -23.45
N PHE A 518 24.54 -21.73 -24.43
CA PHE A 518 25.71 -22.59 -24.38
C PHE A 518 26.51 -22.34 -23.08
N ARG A 519 26.78 -23.41 -22.34
CA ARG A 519 27.48 -23.46 -21.05
C ARG A 519 26.71 -22.86 -19.86
N GLU A 520 25.42 -22.57 -19.98
CA GLU A 520 24.58 -22.25 -18.85
C GLU A 520 23.86 -23.49 -18.34
N SER A 521 23.64 -23.56 -17.01
CA SER A 521 22.87 -24.60 -16.35
C SER A 521 21.64 -23.99 -15.68
N MET A 522 20.51 -24.70 -15.74
CA MET A 522 19.36 -24.35 -14.92
C MET A 522 19.61 -24.79 -13.49
N LYS A 523 19.66 -23.84 -12.58
CA LYS A 523 19.97 -24.06 -11.16
C LYS A 523 18.98 -23.35 -10.25
N PRO A 524 18.82 -23.81 -8.99
CA PRO A 524 18.00 -23.13 -8.01
C PRO A 524 18.42 -21.67 -7.81
N GLU A 525 17.43 -20.81 -7.64
CA GLU A 525 17.64 -19.39 -7.38
C GLU A 525 17.02 -19.02 -6.03
N PHE A 526 17.82 -18.49 -5.12
CA PHE A 526 17.42 -18.11 -3.76
C PHE A 526 17.48 -16.59 -3.55
N TRP A 527 17.71 -15.83 -4.62
CA TRP A 527 17.93 -14.40 -4.54
C TRP A 527 16.99 -13.65 -5.47
N ARG A 528 16.33 -12.63 -4.93
CA ARG A 528 15.63 -11.64 -5.74
C ARG A 528 16.42 -10.34 -5.81
N ALA A 529 16.12 -9.48 -6.77
CA ALA A 529 16.66 -8.12 -6.78
C ALA A 529 16.19 -7.37 -5.52
N PRO A 530 17.12 -6.84 -4.71
CA PRO A 530 16.77 -6.06 -3.54
C PRO A 530 15.97 -4.81 -3.90
N THR A 531 14.97 -4.50 -3.10
CA THR A 531 14.25 -3.22 -3.17
C THR A 531 15.05 -2.13 -2.46
N ASP A 532 14.62 -0.87 -2.60
CA ASP A 532 15.26 0.25 -1.89
C ASP A 532 15.15 0.08 -0.37
N ASN A 533 14.02 -0.43 0.15
CA ASN A 533 13.87 -0.73 1.57
C ASN A 533 14.79 -1.88 2.03
N ASP A 534 15.01 -2.90 1.18
CA ASP A 534 16.00 -3.94 1.48
C ASP A 534 17.43 -3.35 1.64
N TYR A 535 17.78 -2.40 0.75
CA TYR A 535 19.06 -1.69 0.85
C TYR A 535 19.15 -0.85 2.13
N GLY A 536 18.10 -0.15 2.50
CA GLY A 536 18.01 0.62 3.73
C GLY A 536 18.18 -0.26 4.98
N ALA A 537 17.54 -1.42 5.00
CA ALA A 537 17.67 -2.43 6.05
C ALA A 537 18.97 -3.25 5.98
N SER A 538 19.86 -3.00 5.00
CA SER A 538 21.10 -3.74 4.77
C SER A 538 20.93 -5.24 4.48
N LEU A 539 19.74 -5.70 4.06
CA LEU A 539 19.45 -7.12 3.80
C LEU A 539 20.33 -7.71 2.69
N GLN A 540 20.71 -6.92 1.70
CA GLN A 540 21.66 -7.33 0.65
C GLN A 540 23.05 -7.66 1.19
N LYS A 541 23.42 -7.20 2.40
CA LYS A 541 24.68 -7.54 3.09
C LYS A 541 24.48 -8.71 4.03
N GLU A 542 23.44 -8.70 4.82
CA GLU A 542 23.13 -9.71 5.83
C GLU A 542 22.78 -11.05 5.20
N LEU A 543 21.99 -11.04 4.15
CA LEU A 543 21.51 -12.24 3.46
C LEU A 543 22.31 -12.58 2.19
N LYS A 544 23.48 -11.97 1.97
CA LYS A 544 24.29 -12.16 0.75
C LYS A 544 24.66 -13.62 0.45
N VAL A 545 24.68 -14.49 1.46
CA VAL A 545 24.93 -15.93 1.33
C VAL A 545 23.94 -16.58 0.37
N TRP A 546 22.70 -16.10 0.34
CA TRP A 546 21.64 -16.62 -0.52
C TRP A 546 21.77 -16.21 -1.99
N LYS A 547 22.60 -15.22 -2.31
CA LYS A 547 22.83 -14.79 -3.70
C LYS A 547 23.57 -15.85 -4.53
N ASN A 548 24.52 -16.54 -3.92
CA ASN A 548 25.28 -17.63 -4.53
C ASN A 548 25.69 -18.64 -3.45
N PRO A 549 24.74 -19.39 -2.89
CA PRO A 549 25.04 -20.35 -1.83
C PRO A 549 25.93 -21.47 -2.35
N VAL A 550 26.84 -21.95 -1.52
CA VAL A 550 27.66 -23.13 -1.84
C VAL A 550 26.76 -24.36 -1.83
N MET A 551 26.70 -25.08 -2.93
CA MET A 551 25.95 -26.34 -3.11
C MET A 551 26.91 -27.46 -3.47
N ASN A 552 27.25 -28.30 -2.49
CA ASN A 552 28.15 -29.45 -2.66
C ASN A 552 27.34 -30.69 -3.02
N LEU A 553 27.46 -31.22 -4.23
CA LEU A 553 26.77 -32.44 -4.63
C LEU A 553 27.26 -33.63 -3.80
N LYS A 554 26.37 -34.28 -3.06
CA LYS A 554 26.62 -35.45 -2.20
C LYS A 554 26.33 -36.76 -2.92
N SER A 555 25.21 -36.81 -3.63
CA SER A 555 24.82 -37.99 -4.43
C SER A 555 24.08 -37.58 -5.69
N PHE A 556 24.17 -38.45 -6.69
CA PHE A 556 23.39 -38.39 -7.92
C PHE A 556 22.89 -39.79 -8.25
N ASP A 557 21.59 -39.97 -8.20
CA ASP A 557 20.93 -41.27 -8.33
C ASP A 557 19.97 -41.24 -9.53
N LYS A 558 19.90 -42.40 -10.25
CA LYS A 558 18.95 -42.62 -11.32
C LYS A 558 18.03 -43.81 -10.97
N SER A 559 16.73 -43.63 -11.16
CA SER A 559 15.76 -44.70 -11.14
C SER A 559 14.90 -44.70 -12.40
N GLU A 560 14.55 -45.90 -12.88
CA GLU A 560 13.71 -46.09 -14.04
C GLU A 560 12.35 -46.60 -13.59
N MET A 561 11.30 -45.96 -14.06
CA MET A 561 9.93 -46.33 -13.86
C MET A 561 9.31 -46.82 -15.18
N LYS A 562 8.08 -47.31 -15.12
CA LYS A 562 7.41 -47.89 -16.31
C LYS A 562 7.39 -46.88 -17.48
N ASP A 563 7.07 -45.62 -17.23
CA ASP A 563 6.85 -44.57 -18.24
C ASP A 563 7.63 -43.26 -17.93
N SER A 564 8.64 -43.34 -17.07
CA SER A 564 9.47 -42.17 -16.71
C SER A 564 10.87 -42.53 -16.22
N ILE A 565 11.79 -41.58 -16.35
CA ILE A 565 13.13 -41.61 -15.78
C ILE A 565 13.16 -40.58 -14.64
N VAL A 566 13.65 -40.99 -13.49
CA VAL A 566 13.82 -40.12 -12.33
C VAL A 566 15.30 -39.98 -12.02
N LEU A 567 15.78 -38.74 -11.99
CA LEU A 567 17.14 -38.38 -11.57
C LEU A 567 17.05 -37.56 -10.29
N THR A 568 17.84 -37.92 -9.28
CA THR A 568 17.85 -37.22 -7.99
C THR A 568 19.24 -36.77 -7.66
N ALA A 569 19.42 -35.46 -7.43
CA ALA A 569 20.66 -34.87 -6.98
C ALA A 569 20.47 -34.33 -5.56
N THR A 570 21.32 -34.75 -4.63
CA THR A 570 21.31 -34.31 -3.23
C THR A 570 22.52 -33.44 -2.96
N PHE A 571 22.30 -32.24 -2.42
CA PHE A 571 23.33 -31.27 -2.13
C PHE A 571 23.38 -30.94 -0.64
N GLU A 572 24.58 -30.74 -0.13
CA GLU A 572 24.82 -30.08 1.13
C GLU A 572 25.06 -28.58 0.88
N MET A 573 24.38 -27.74 1.65
CA MET A 573 24.53 -26.28 1.66
C MET A 573 25.12 -25.84 3.01
N PRO A 574 26.45 -25.94 3.21
CA PRO A 574 27.07 -25.81 4.53
C PRO A 574 26.93 -24.42 5.13
N GLU A 575 26.95 -23.36 4.32
CA GLU A 575 26.86 -21.99 4.79
C GLU A 575 25.52 -21.64 5.40
N VAL A 576 24.44 -22.32 4.96
CA VAL A 576 23.07 -22.12 5.44
C VAL A 576 22.53 -23.34 6.20
N LYS A 577 23.40 -24.33 6.51
CA LYS A 577 23.06 -25.56 7.24
C LYS A 577 21.83 -26.28 6.67
N ALA A 578 21.79 -26.37 5.35
CA ALA A 578 20.67 -26.99 4.66
C ALA A 578 21.10 -28.19 3.81
N GLU A 579 20.16 -29.07 3.56
CA GLU A 579 20.20 -30.08 2.52
C GLU A 579 19.19 -29.71 1.44
N LEU A 580 19.62 -29.73 0.16
CA LEU A 580 18.79 -29.48 -0.99
C LEU A 580 18.71 -30.74 -1.83
N ILE A 581 17.49 -31.16 -2.19
CA ILE A 581 17.22 -32.26 -3.10
C ILE A 581 16.54 -31.73 -4.35
N LEU A 582 17.18 -31.95 -5.50
CA LEU A 582 16.58 -31.72 -6.81
C LEU A 582 16.19 -33.06 -7.41
N ARG A 583 14.93 -33.21 -7.75
CA ARG A 583 14.40 -34.41 -8.37
C ARG A 583 13.79 -34.05 -9.72
N TYR A 584 14.32 -34.66 -10.77
CA TYR A 584 13.88 -34.52 -12.15
C TYR A 584 13.11 -35.78 -12.55
N CYS A 585 11.86 -35.65 -12.90
CA CYS A 585 11.04 -36.72 -13.44
C CYS A 585 10.73 -36.43 -14.92
N ILE A 586 11.24 -37.24 -15.81
CA ILE A 586 11.10 -37.11 -17.27
C ILE A 586 10.18 -38.23 -17.77
N ASN A 587 9.02 -37.88 -18.30
CA ASN A 587 8.04 -38.86 -18.76
C ASN A 587 8.10 -39.11 -20.29
N ALA A 588 7.36 -40.12 -20.76
CA ALA A 588 7.28 -40.51 -22.15
C ALA A 588 6.63 -39.44 -23.06
N GLU A 589 5.89 -38.49 -22.44
CA GLU A 589 5.25 -37.38 -23.16
C GLU A 589 6.21 -36.22 -23.44
N GLY A 590 7.44 -36.29 -22.91
CA GLY A 590 8.45 -35.24 -23.05
C GLY A 590 8.28 -34.12 -22.04
N GLU A 591 7.62 -34.38 -20.92
CA GLU A 591 7.50 -33.44 -19.81
C GLU A 591 8.62 -33.68 -18.79
N VAL A 592 9.19 -32.57 -18.28
CA VAL A 592 10.20 -32.57 -17.22
C VAL A 592 9.61 -31.92 -16.00
N SER A 593 9.28 -32.73 -14.99
CA SER A 593 8.88 -32.22 -13.67
C SER A 593 10.10 -32.07 -12.79
N VAL A 594 10.31 -30.87 -12.26
CA VAL A 594 11.40 -30.59 -11.31
C VAL A 594 10.79 -30.38 -9.92
N THR A 595 11.22 -31.19 -8.97
CA THR A 595 10.87 -31.00 -7.55
C THR A 595 12.11 -30.53 -6.82
N GLU A 596 11.97 -29.41 -6.14
CA GLU A 596 12.99 -28.82 -5.28
C GLU A 596 12.55 -28.92 -3.82
N LYS A 597 13.37 -29.57 -2.98
CA LYS A 597 13.09 -29.71 -1.56
C LYS A 597 14.31 -29.29 -0.76
N MET A 598 14.17 -28.23 0.03
CA MET A 598 15.18 -27.80 0.97
C MET A 598 14.77 -28.15 2.39
N THR A 599 15.70 -28.67 3.18
CA THR A 599 15.52 -28.94 4.60
C THR A 599 16.63 -28.22 5.36
N THR A 600 16.26 -27.42 6.35
CA THR A 600 17.22 -26.67 7.17
C THR A 600 17.17 -27.13 8.62
N ASP A 601 18.27 -26.92 9.36
CA ASP A 601 18.25 -26.98 10.81
C ASP A 601 17.40 -25.82 11.37
N LYS A 602 16.67 -26.05 12.47
CA LYS A 602 15.88 -25.01 13.16
C LYS A 602 16.69 -23.79 13.60
N ALA A 603 18.01 -23.97 13.74
CA ALA A 603 18.96 -22.90 14.07
C ALA A 603 19.55 -22.17 12.84
N ALA A 604 19.17 -22.54 11.61
CA ALA A 604 19.57 -21.81 10.42
C ALA A 604 18.70 -20.54 10.33
N LYS A 605 19.38 -19.39 10.32
CA LYS A 605 18.75 -18.08 10.10
C LYS A 605 18.99 -17.65 8.66
#